data_436a09bcdf6054a00aa4cfca560d7040
#
_entry.id   436a09bcdf6054a00aa4cfca560d7040
#
_cell.length_a   1.000
_cell.length_b   1.000
_cell.length_c   1.000
_cell.angle_alpha   90.00
_cell.angle_beta   90.00
_cell.angle_gamma   90.00
#
_symmetry.space_group_name_H-M   'P 1'
#
loop_
_entity.id
_entity.type
_entity.pdbx_description
1 polymer ?
#
loop_
_entity_poly.entity_id
_entity_poly.type
_entity_poly.pdbx_seq_one_letter_code
_entity_poly.pdbx_strand_id
1 'polypeptide(L)'
;MGEIENTLEKAGLDKENIDVFACSVGPGLFTGIRIGVSTVKAFGYALNKKVLAVTSFLSLAYNVEKGRKKLAVIDARHGNYYACGYDENCEEILPPCFIDRAKLEEYSKEYLVISDTEIDGVQSIVADVESGFVKAVEANLDRASTDVETVVPLYVKKSQAEEGL
;
A
#
# COMPACT_ATOMS: atom_id res chain seq x y z
N MET A 1 -8.23 -12.74 13.62
CA MET A 1 -8.17 -14.19 13.18
C MET A 1 -9.50 -14.64 12.60
N GLY A 2 -10.65 -14.40 13.25
CA GLY A 2 -11.95 -14.86 12.78
C GLY A 2 -12.30 -14.51 11.32
N GLU A 3 -11.98 -13.31 10.85
CA GLU A 3 -12.25 -12.93 9.45
C GLU A 3 -11.44 -13.74 8.43
N ILE A 4 -10.18 -14.06 8.76
CA ILE A 4 -9.34 -14.90 7.89
C ILE A 4 -9.92 -16.32 7.82
N GLU A 5 -10.28 -16.87 8.98
CA GLU A 5 -10.90 -18.21 9.07
C GLU A 5 -12.22 -18.27 8.29
N ASN A 6 -13.11 -17.28 8.48
CA ASN A 6 -14.36 -17.18 7.74
C ASN A 6 -14.15 -17.07 6.23
N THR A 7 -13.12 -16.36 5.79
CA THR A 7 -12.81 -16.18 4.38
C THR A 7 -12.32 -17.50 3.75
N LEU A 8 -11.43 -18.20 4.45
CA LEU A 8 -10.92 -19.51 4.02
C LEU A 8 -12.05 -20.55 3.96
N GLU A 9 -12.90 -20.60 4.99
CA GLU A 9 -14.05 -21.50 5.03
C GLU A 9 -15.00 -21.26 3.85
N LYS A 10 -15.34 -19.99 3.55
CA LYS A 10 -16.16 -19.61 2.39
C LYS A 10 -15.53 -20.01 1.06
N ALA A 11 -14.20 -19.97 0.98
CA ALA A 11 -13.45 -20.38 -0.21
C ALA A 11 -13.26 -21.90 -0.30
N GLY A 12 -13.58 -22.66 0.74
CA GLY A 12 -13.33 -24.11 0.81
C GLY A 12 -11.83 -24.44 0.87
N LEU A 13 -11.01 -23.57 1.45
CA LEU A 13 -9.57 -23.67 1.54
C LEU A 13 -9.11 -23.70 3.00
N ASP A 14 -8.01 -24.39 3.24
CA ASP A 14 -7.25 -24.31 4.48
C ASP A 14 -6.05 -23.37 4.29
N LYS A 15 -5.52 -22.83 5.38
CA LYS A 15 -4.35 -21.93 5.35
C LYS A 15 -3.11 -22.60 4.74
N GLU A 16 -3.01 -23.91 4.83
CA GLU A 16 -1.96 -24.74 4.23
C GLU A 16 -2.01 -24.75 2.69
N ASN A 17 -3.18 -24.48 2.10
CA ASN A 17 -3.38 -24.38 0.65
C ASN A 17 -2.98 -23.01 0.08
N ILE A 18 -2.69 -22.02 0.95
CA ILE A 18 -2.27 -20.70 0.52
C ILE A 18 -0.79 -20.71 0.17
N ASP A 19 -0.41 -20.17 -0.98
CA ASP A 19 0.98 -20.09 -1.44
C ASP A 19 1.67 -18.79 -1.04
N VAL A 20 0.92 -17.68 -0.98
CA VAL A 20 1.45 -16.35 -0.66
C VAL A 20 0.52 -15.63 0.30
N PHE A 21 1.08 -15.10 1.38
CA PHE A 21 0.41 -14.18 2.29
C PHE A 21 0.87 -12.75 2.00
N ALA A 22 -0.05 -11.87 1.64
CA ALA A 22 0.24 -10.48 1.34
C ALA A 22 -0.42 -9.52 2.34
N CYS A 23 0.22 -8.39 2.62
CA CYS A 23 -0.40 -7.30 3.36
C CYS A 23 0.03 -5.93 2.87
N SER A 24 -0.83 -4.93 3.10
CA SER A 24 -0.43 -3.54 2.98
C SER A 24 0.53 -3.17 4.11
N VAL A 25 1.67 -2.60 3.73
CA VAL A 25 2.71 -2.14 4.67
C VAL A 25 2.63 -0.65 4.95
N GLY A 26 1.66 0.06 4.39
CA GLY A 26 1.42 1.49 4.59
C GLY A 26 1.84 2.37 3.41
N PRO A 27 1.76 3.68 3.60
CA PRO A 27 1.31 4.39 4.81
C PRO A 27 -0.18 4.20 5.08
N GLY A 28 -0.58 4.37 6.36
CA GLY A 28 -1.96 4.23 6.80
C GLY A 28 -2.06 4.18 8.33
N LEU A 29 -3.15 3.61 8.83
CA LEU A 29 -3.38 3.51 10.28
C LEU A 29 -2.31 2.63 10.94
N PHE A 30 -1.50 3.25 11.80
CA PHE A 30 -0.33 2.65 12.45
C PHE A 30 -0.58 1.27 13.08
N THR A 31 -1.65 1.15 13.88
CA THR A 31 -2.02 -0.11 14.52
C THR A 31 -2.41 -1.18 13.50
N GLY A 32 -3.21 -0.81 12.48
CA GLY A 32 -3.65 -1.74 11.44
C GLY A 32 -2.48 -2.32 10.64
N ILE A 33 -1.53 -1.46 10.24
CA ILE A 33 -0.32 -1.87 9.51
C ILE A 33 0.48 -2.88 10.34
N ARG A 34 0.72 -2.60 11.63
CA ARG A 34 1.48 -3.50 12.51
C ARG A 34 0.80 -4.85 12.69
N ILE A 35 -0.52 -4.86 12.86
CA ILE A 35 -1.30 -6.11 12.97
C ILE A 35 -1.17 -6.91 11.65
N GLY A 36 -1.37 -6.28 10.51
CA GLY A 36 -1.26 -6.94 9.19
C GLY A 36 0.12 -7.54 8.97
N VAL A 37 1.17 -6.75 9.17
CA VAL A 37 2.57 -7.19 9.04
C VAL A 37 2.88 -8.35 9.96
N SER A 38 2.52 -8.25 11.26
CA SER A 38 2.77 -9.32 12.22
C SER A 38 2.02 -10.61 11.88
N THR A 39 0.79 -10.49 11.40
CA THR A 39 -0.04 -11.63 10.99
C THR A 39 0.56 -12.34 9.77
N VAL A 40 0.95 -11.60 8.75
CA VAL A 40 1.55 -12.17 7.52
C VAL A 40 2.91 -12.81 7.82
N LYS A 41 3.76 -12.17 8.64
CA LYS A 41 5.01 -12.77 9.10
C LYS A 41 4.78 -14.08 9.86
N ALA A 42 3.81 -14.10 10.77
CA ALA A 42 3.49 -15.28 11.55
C ALA A 42 3.04 -16.46 10.68
N PHE A 43 2.17 -16.21 9.69
CA PHE A 43 1.75 -17.24 8.74
C PHE A 43 2.90 -17.70 7.83
N GLY A 44 3.65 -16.77 7.26
CA GLY A 44 4.81 -17.07 6.41
C GLY A 44 5.81 -17.96 7.14
N TYR A 45 6.16 -17.59 8.39
CA TYR A 45 7.09 -18.35 9.21
C TYR A 45 6.53 -19.71 9.62
N ALA A 46 5.32 -19.76 10.18
CA ALA A 46 4.75 -20.99 10.74
C ALA A 46 4.42 -22.04 9.66
N LEU A 47 4.02 -21.61 8.46
CA LEU A 47 3.61 -22.47 7.36
C LEU A 47 4.69 -22.64 6.28
N ASN A 48 5.85 -22.00 6.45
CA ASN A 48 6.94 -21.95 5.47
C ASN A 48 6.44 -21.50 4.09
N LYS A 49 5.64 -20.42 4.05
CA LYS A 49 5.02 -19.87 2.84
C LYS A 49 5.65 -18.53 2.48
N LYS A 50 5.46 -18.15 1.22
CA LYS A 50 5.92 -16.83 0.75
C LYS A 50 5.09 -15.70 1.35
N VAL A 51 5.74 -14.55 1.53
CA VAL A 51 5.11 -13.30 1.97
C VAL A 51 5.34 -12.21 0.95
N LEU A 52 4.41 -11.25 0.86
CA LEU A 52 4.51 -10.13 -0.06
C LEU A 52 4.07 -8.84 0.65
N ALA A 53 4.94 -7.84 0.63
CA ALA A 53 4.64 -6.48 1.07
C ALA A 53 4.14 -5.64 -0.10
N VAL A 54 2.99 -5.01 0.05
CA VAL A 54 2.43 -4.06 -0.93
C VAL A 54 2.22 -2.72 -0.23
N THR A 55 2.74 -1.63 -0.78
CA THR A 55 2.48 -0.30 -0.21
C THR A 55 1.05 0.15 -0.51
N SER A 56 0.48 0.99 0.37
CA SER A 56 -0.81 1.63 0.08
C SER A 56 -0.75 2.49 -1.18
N PHE A 57 0.40 3.09 -1.46
CA PHE A 57 0.63 3.83 -2.71
C PHE A 57 0.52 2.95 -3.95
N LEU A 58 1.12 1.76 -3.91
CA LEU A 58 1.05 0.83 -5.03
C LEU A 58 -0.39 0.36 -5.26
N SER A 59 -1.15 0.11 -4.18
CA SER A 59 -2.57 -0.20 -4.28
C SER A 59 -3.37 0.91 -4.97
N LEU A 60 -3.09 2.19 -4.67
CA LEU A 60 -3.69 3.32 -5.37
C LEU A 60 -3.30 3.34 -6.85
N ALA A 61 -2.01 3.16 -7.15
CA ALA A 61 -1.50 3.22 -8.52
C ALA A 61 -2.11 2.16 -9.45
N TYR A 62 -2.42 0.97 -8.92
CA TYR A 62 -3.06 -0.12 -9.67
C TYR A 62 -4.57 0.05 -9.90
N ASN A 63 -5.20 1.13 -9.40
CA ASN A 63 -6.57 1.47 -9.72
C ASN A 63 -6.75 2.04 -11.14
N VAL A 64 -5.67 2.49 -11.75
CA VAL A 64 -5.68 3.13 -13.07
C VAL A 64 -4.89 2.29 -14.05
N GLU A 65 -5.41 2.17 -15.27
CA GLU A 65 -4.74 1.46 -16.35
C GLU A 65 -3.35 2.05 -16.64
N LYS A 66 -2.49 1.23 -17.23
CA LYS A 66 -1.15 1.65 -17.69
C LYS A 66 -1.26 2.78 -18.73
N GLY A 67 -0.19 3.55 -18.89
CA GLY A 67 -0.09 4.55 -19.94
C GLY A 67 -0.04 6.01 -19.48
N ARG A 68 -0.02 6.28 -18.17
CA ARG A 68 0.17 7.63 -17.61
C ARG A 68 1.00 7.57 -16.33
N LYS A 69 1.83 8.60 -16.12
CA LYS A 69 2.49 8.82 -14.84
C LYS A 69 1.44 9.11 -13.76
N LYS A 70 1.58 8.49 -12.62
CA LYS A 70 0.62 8.51 -11.50
C LYS A 70 1.28 9.05 -10.27
N LEU A 71 0.53 9.86 -9.50
CA LEU A 71 0.90 10.24 -8.14
C LEU A 71 -0.12 9.64 -7.18
N ALA A 72 0.28 8.63 -6.44
CA ALA A 72 -0.51 8.07 -5.37
C ALA A 72 -0.40 8.99 -4.14
N VAL A 73 -1.55 9.42 -3.61
CA VAL A 73 -1.63 10.43 -2.54
C VAL A 73 -2.53 9.93 -1.42
N ILE A 74 -2.06 10.05 -0.19
CA ILE A 74 -2.80 9.68 1.03
C ILE A 74 -2.79 10.88 1.98
N ASP A 75 -3.95 11.18 2.55
CA ASP A 75 -4.09 12.30 3.50
C ASP A 75 -3.23 12.06 4.76
N ALA A 76 -2.26 12.95 4.99
CA ALA A 76 -1.39 12.96 6.18
C ALA A 76 -1.87 13.92 7.26
N ARG A 77 -3.10 14.46 7.11
CA ARG A 77 -3.75 15.43 7.97
C ARG A 77 -3.16 16.82 7.90
N HIS A 78 -3.95 17.81 8.37
CA HIS A 78 -3.58 19.23 8.45
C HIS A 78 -3.10 19.84 7.11
N GLY A 79 -3.71 19.43 5.99
CA GLY A 79 -3.37 19.95 4.66
C GLY A 79 -2.05 19.42 4.10
N ASN A 80 -1.53 18.35 4.67
CA ASN A 80 -0.34 17.66 4.19
C ASN A 80 -0.70 16.27 3.65
N TYR A 81 0.18 15.73 2.83
CA TYR A 81 -0.04 14.47 2.14
C TYR A 81 1.22 13.60 2.15
N TYR A 82 1.01 12.30 2.19
CA TYR A 82 2.02 11.34 1.77
C TYR A 82 1.83 11.10 0.28
N ALA A 83 2.92 11.11 -0.48
CA ALA A 83 2.89 10.93 -1.93
C ALA A 83 3.97 9.97 -2.40
N CYS A 84 3.69 9.25 -3.49
CA CYS A 84 4.63 8.40 -4.20
C CYS A 84 4.30 8.44 -5.69
N GLY A 85 5.30 8.64 -6.55
CA GLY A 85 5.12 8.74 -7.99
C GLY A 85 5.50 7.47 -8.71
N TYR A 86 4.69 7.11 -9.70
CA TYR A 86 4.89 5.93 -10.54
C TYR A 86 4.88 6.32 -12.02
N ASP A 87 5.64 5.60 -12.81
CA ASP A 87 5.60 5.69 -14.27
C ASP A 87 4.36 5.00 -14.86
N GLU A 88 4.31 4.89 -16.17
CA GLU A 88 3.24 4.27 -16.94
C GLU A 88 3.08 2.77 -16.63
N ASN A 89 4.15 2.11 -16.16
CA ASN A 89 4.20 0.68 -15.86
C ASN A 89 3.98 0.36 -14.37
N CYS A 90 3.75 1.38 -13.54
CA CYS A 90 3.70 1.30 -12.07
C CYS A 90 5.06 1.01 -11.43
N GLU A 91 6.17 1.38 -12.09
CA GLU A 91 7.48 1.43 -11.44
C GLU A 91 7.67 2.77 -10.71
N GLU A 92 8.25 2.72 -9.52
CA GLU A 92 8.46 3.90 -8.68
C GLU A 92 9.48 4.86 -9.32
N ILE A 93 9.07 6.12 -9.54
CA ILE A 93 9.92 7.20 -10.08
C ILE A 93 10.06 8.40 -9.13
N LEU A 94 9.17 8.52 -8.16
CA LEU A 94 9.28 9.45 -7.04
C LEU A 94 9.08 8.65 -5.76
N PRO A 95 10.10 8.54 -4.89
CA PRO A 95 10.01 7.76 -3.67
C PRO A 95 8.98 8.34 -2.70
N PRO A 96 8.47 7.53 -1.75
CA PRO A 96 7.56 7.97 -0.72
C PRO A 96 8.05 9.23 -0.02
N CYS A 97 7.24 10.29 -0.05
CA CYS A 97 7.60 11.59 0.51
C CYS A 97 6.40 12.25 1.21
N PHE A 98 6.72 13.20 2.10
CA PHE A 98 5.74 14.05 2.76
C PHE A 98 5.73 15.41 2.06
N ILE A 99 4.55 15.84 1.60
CA ILE A 99 4.37 17.08 0.84
C ILE A 99 3.24 17.92 1.41
N ASP A 100 3.31 19.22 1.21
CA ASP A 100 2.23 20.15 1.48
C ASP A 100 1.28 20.30 0.28
N ARG A 101 0.26 21.09 0.47
CA ARG A 101 -0.75 21.41 -0.55
C ARG A 101 -0.15 22.04 -1.80
N ALA A 102 0.78 22.98 -1.65
CA ALA A 102 1.36 23.70 -2.78
C ALA A 102 2.16 22.74 -3.69
N LYS A 103 2.90 21.80 -3.07
CA LYS A 103 3.65 20.78 -3.80
C LYS A 103 2.74 19.77 -4.49
N LEU A 104 1.62 19.43 -3.86
CA LEU A 104 0.60 18.57 -4.49
C LEU A 104 0.02 19.25 -5.74
N GLU A 105 -0.30 20.53 -5.69
CA GLU A 105 -0.81 21.30 -6.84
C GLU A 105 0.24 21.43 -7.96
N GLU A 106 1.51 21.50 -7.62
CA GLU A 106 2.61 21.47 -8.60
C GLU A 106 2.63 20.12 -9.32
N TYR A 107 2.64 19.00 -8.56
CA TYR A 107 2.69 17.65 -9.11
C TYR A 107 1.42 17.29 -9.91
N SER A 108 0.26 17.80 -9.55
CA SER A 108 -1.00 17.53 -10.27
C SER A 108 -1.00 18.03 -11.73
N LYS A 109 -0.05 18.90 -12.11
CA LYS A 109 0.12 19.37 -13.48
C LYS A 109 0.83 18.33 -14.37
N GLU A 110 1.63 17.46 -13.77
CA GLU A 110 2.44 16.46 -14.48
C GLU A 110 1.89 15.05 -14.33
N TYR A 111 1.37 14.73 -13.13
CA TYR A 111 0.92 13.40 -12.76
C TYR A 111 -0.61 13.31 -12.75
N LEU A 112 -1.13 12.14 -13.07
CA LEU A 112 -2.50 11.78 -12.72
C LEU A 112 -2.57 11.49 -11.22
N VAL A 113 -3.26 12.33 -10.46
CA VAL A 113 -3.40 12.16 -9.01
C VAL A 113 -4.43 11.08 -8.70
N ILE A 114 -4.07 10.13 -7.85
CA ILE A 114 -4.92 9.05 -7.37
C ILE A 114 -4.87 9.06 -5.84
N SER A 115 -6.01 9.09 -5.19
CA SER A 115 -6.11 9.14 -3.73
C SER A 115 -7.19 8.21 -3.19
N ASP A 116 -7.13 7.90 -1.92
CA ASP A 116 -8.15 7.14 -1.19
C ASP A 116 -9.39 7.94 -0.84
N THR A 117 -9.30 9.28 -0.92
CA THR A 117 -10.40 10.22 -0.63
C THR A 117 -10.37 11.38 -1.63
N GLU A 118 -11.48 12.09 -1.74
CA GLU A 118 -11.54 13.34 -2.52
C GLU A 118 -10.59 14.39 -1.92
N ILE A 119 -9.87 15.11 -2.78
CA ILE A 119 -8.99 16.21 -2.41
C ILE A 119 -9.59 17.49 -2.99
N ASP A 120 -10.14 18.33 -2.11
CA ASP A 120 -10.78 19.58 -2.52
C ASP A 120 -9.87 20.43 -3.41
N GLY A 121 -10.40 20.89 -4.56
CA GLY A 121 -9.68 21.73 -5.51
C GLY A 121 -8.52 21.04 -6.28
N VAL A 122 -8.31 19.74 -6.16
CA VAL A 122 -7.37 18.95 -6.99
C VAL A 122 -8.14 17.91 -7.79
N GLN A 123 -7.94 17.93 -9.10
CA GLN A 123 -8.50 16.87 -9.93
C GLN A 123 -7.79 15.55 -9.63
N SER A 124 -8.50 14.64 -8.95
CA SER A 124 -7.99 13.32 -8.56
C SER A 124 -8.99 12.22 -8.88
N ILE A 125 -8.48 11.01 -9.02
CA ILE A 125 -9.28 9.79 -9.08
C ILE A 125 -9.35 9.23 -7.65
N VAL A 126 -10.56 9.03 -7.15
CA VAL A 126 -10.76 8.32 -5.88
C VAL A 126 -10.68 6.83 -6.15
N ALA A 127 -9.76 6.17 -5.51
CA ALA A 127 -9.42 4.77 -5.73
C ALA A 127 -10.30 3.82 -4.91
N ASP A 128 -10.62 2.67 -5.48
CA ASP A 128 -11.01 1.48 -4.74
C ASP A 128 -9.74 0.78 -4.22
N VAL A 129 -9.40 1.06 -2.96
CA VAL A 129 -8.15 0.58 -2.35
C VAL A 129 -8.08 -0.95 -2.31
N GLU A 130 -9.21 -1.63 -2.07
CA GLU A 130 -9.29 -3.08 -1.99
C GLU A 130 -9.03 -3.73 -3.35
N SER A 131 -9.73 -3.27 -4.38
CA SER A 131 -9.52 -3.73 -5.76
C SER A 131 -8.09 -3.46 -6.24
N GLY A 132 -7.56 -2.28 -5.94
CA GLY A 132 -6.19 -1.92 -6.28
C GLY A 132 -5.15 -2.77 -5.55
N PHE A 133 -5.39 -3.12 -4.28
CA PHE A 133 -4.52 -4.02 -3.54
C PHE A 133 -4.44 -5.41 -4.18
N VAL A 134 -5.60 -5.99 -4.55
CA VAL A 134 -5.63 -7.31 -5.23
C VAL A 134 -4.83 -7.28 -6.52
N LYS A 135 -5.05 -6.26 -7.39
CA LYS A 135 -4.31 -6.09 -8.64
C LYS A 135 -2.80 -5.92 -8.42
N ALA A 136 -2.43 -5.15 -7.38
CA ALA A 136 -1.01 -4.95 -7.03
C ALA A 136 -0.36 -6.25 -6.55
N VAL A 137 -1.06 -7.06 -5.76
CA VAL A 137 -0.59 -8.39 -5.34
C VAL A 137 -0.39 -9.29 -6.56
N GLU A 138 -1.39 -9.44 -7.42
CA GLU A 138 -1.33 -10.28 -8.63
C GLU A 138 -0.16 -9.90 -9.54
N ALA A 139 0.05 -8.60 -9.77
CA ALA A 139 1.10 -8.10 -10.64
C ALA A 139 2.52 -8.22 -10.05
N ASN A 140 2.66 -8.48 -8.74
CA ASN A 140 3.95 -8.54 -8.05
C ASN A 140 4.19 -9.90 -7.34
N LEU A 141 3.49 -10.95 -7.73
CA LEU A 141 3.67 -12.29 -7.13
C LEU A 141 5.10 -12.84 -7.27
N ASP A 142 5.81 -12.43 -8.30
CA ASP A 142 7.22 -12.77 -8.53
C ASP A 142 8.17 -12.19 -7.47
N ARG A 143 7.78 -11.11 -6.79
CA ARG A 143 8.50 -10.48 -5.68
C ARG A 143 8.25 -11.15 -4.31
N ALA A 144 7.34 -12.12 -4.25
CA ALA A 144 7.03 -12.83 -3.01
C ALA A 144 8.23 -13.69 -2.56
N SER A 145 8.61 -13.56 -1.29
CA SER A 145 9.79 -14.19 -0.68
C SER A 145 9.42 -15.09 0.49
N THR A 146 10.21 -16.13 0.74
CA THR A 146 10.15 -16.93 1.98
C THR A 146 10.83 -16.23 3.16
N ASP A 147 11.61 -15.18 2.88
CA ASP A 147 12.18 -14.33 3.92
C ASP A 147 11.12 -13.37 4.46
N VAL A 148 10.57 -13.69 5.62
CA VAL A 148 9.52 -12.89 6.29
C VAL A 148 10.01 -11.52 6.73
N GLU A 149 11.33 -11.30 6.82
CA GLU A 149 11.91 -9.99 7.20
C GLU A 149 11.77 -8.95 6.08
N THR A 150 11.47 -9.36 4.87
CA THR A 150 11.15 -8.45 3.74
C THR A 150 9.86 -7.65 3.95
N VAL A 151 8.95 -8.14 4.81
CA VAL A 151 7.69 -7.45 5.12
C VAL A 151 7.91 -6.51 6.30
N VAL A 152 8.18 -5.23 6.02
CA VAL A 152 8.39 -4.18 7.03
C VAL A 152 7.42 -3.03 6.83
N PRO A 153 6.91 -2.40 7.91
CA PRO A 153 6.05 -1.23 7.82
C PRO A 153 6.77 -0.06 7.12
N LEU A 154 6.07 0.62 6.23
CA LEU A 154 6.53 1.85 5.59
C LEU A 154 6.07 3.06 6.40
N TYR A 155 7.00 3.77 7.02
CA TYR A 155 6.76 5.04 7.70
C TYR A 155 7.40 6.17 6.89
N VAL A 156 6.58 7.00 6.23
CA VAL A 156 7.04 8.14 5.42
C VAL A 156 7.53 9.29 6.29
N LYS A 157 6.88 9.47 7.46
CA LYS A 157 7.29 10.44 8.47
C LYS A 157 7.60 9.68 9.77
N LYS A 158 8.65 10.06 10.47
CA LYS A 158 8.96 9.52 11.81
C LYS A 158 7.79 9.79 12.76
N SER A 159 7.59 8.92 13.73
CA SER A 159 6.57 9.15 14.76
C SER A 159 6.90 10.43 15.54
N GLN A 160 5.88 11.13 16.04
CA GLN A 160 6.09 12.33 16.88
C GLN A 160 6.98 12.07 18.08
N ALA A 161 7.03 10.81 18.57
CA ALA A 161 7.93 10.39 19.63
C ALA A 161 9.40 10.33 19.22
N GLU A 162 9.68 10.16 17.92
CA GLU A 162 11.05 10.13 17.36
C GLU A 162 11.51 11.52 16.87
N GLU A 163 10.58 12.46 16.67
CA GLU A 163 10.88 13.86 16.32
C GLU A 163 11.23 14.71 17.56
N GLY A 164 10.93 14.24 18.77
CA GLY A 164 11.16 14.92 20.05
C GLY A 164 12.42 14.50 20.81
N LEU A 165 13.30 13.73 20.18
CA LEU A 165 14.66 13.39 20.62
C LEU A 165 15.66 14.10 19.70
#